data_4afc9518b824fc38e627d37d4cde6d1a
#
_entry.id   4afc9518b824fc38e627d37d4cde6d1a
#
_cell.length_a   1.000
_cell.length_b   1.000
_cell.length_c   1.000
_cell.angle_alpha   90.00
_cell.angle_beta   90.00
_cell.angle_gamma   90.00
#
_symmetry.space_group_name_H-M   'P 1'
#
loop_
_entity.id
_entity.type
_entity.pdbx_description
1 polymer ?
#
loop_
_entity_poly.entity_id
_entity_poly.type
_entity_poly.pdbx_seq_one_letter_code
_entity_poly.pdbx_strand_id
1 'polypeptide(L)'
;MSDKQLLFSVTASDCDWSYTKGTGAGGQKRNKTSSAVHCTHRASGAHGYSEASRSQLDNKRDAFAKMANTEVFKKWHRMEVARRTGVEAIVQAKVEQEMRKVKYEVRVDQVWREVDPIHMVEDPDKFDVSKLKDASN
;
A
#
# COMPACT_ATOMS: atom_id res chain seq x y z
N MET A 1 2.43 30.50 12.37
CA MET A 1 2.79 29.12 12.80
C MET A 1 1.64 28.21 12.46
N SER A 2 1.88 27.21 11.64
CA SER A 2 0.87 26.19 11.41
C SER A 2 0.81 25.27 12.64
N ASP A 3 -0.33 25.20 13.29
CA ASP A 3 -0.57 24.24 14.35
C ASP A 3 -0.51 22.83 13.76
N LYS A 4 0.57 22.13 14.06
CA LYS A 4 0.73 20.74 13.65
C LYS A 4 -0.19 19.86 14.49
N GLN A 5 -1.24 19.37 13.87
CA GLN A 5 -2.15 18.44 14.52
C GLN A 5 -1.72 17.00 14.25
N LEU A 6 -1.62 16.19 15.30
CA LEU A 6 -1.36 14.77 15.18
C LEU A 6 -2.62 14.07 14.65
N LEU A 7 -2.54 13.49 13.45
CA LEU A 7 -3.64 12.75 12.84
C LEU A 7 -3.79 11.35 13.43
N PHE A 8 -2.69 10.66 13.61
CA PHE A 8 -2.62 9.33 14.21
C PHE A 8 -1.17 9.02 14.60
N SER A 9 -1.01 8.01 15.42
CA SER A 9 0.30 7.49 15.77
C SER A 9 0.36 5.97 15.56
N VAL A 10 1.54 5.48 15.22
CA VAL A 10 1.82 4.05 15.15
C VAL A 10 2.66 3.68 16.36
N THR A 11 2.18 2.72 17.13
CA THR A 11 2.80 2.30 18.38
C THR A 11 3.19 0.81 18.33
N ALA A 12 3.91 0.37 19.33
CA ALA A 12 4.28 -1.04 19.48
C ALA A 12 3.06 -1.99 19.55
N SER A 13 1.92 -1.49 20.01
CA SER A 13 0.67 -2.26 20.07
C SER A 13 0.05 -2.55 18.68
N ASP A 14 0.43 -1.78 17.66
CA ASP A 14 -0.02 -1.99 16.27
C ASP A 14 0.81 -3.05 15.54
N CYS A 15 1.82 -3.59 16.20
CA CYS A 15 2.76 -4.53 15.64
C CYS A 15 2.70 -5.89 16.34
N ASP A 16 2.96 -6.94 15.58
CA ASP A 16 3.23 -8.27 16.09
C ASP A 16 4.73 -8.45 16.30
N TRP A 17 5.10 -9.00 17.43
CA TRP A 17 6.48 -9.16 17.86
C TRP A 17 6.83 -10.64 17.99
N SER A 18 7.97 -11.03 17.44
CA SER A 18 8.54 -12.33 17.70
C SER A 18 10.02 -12.20 18.09
N TYR A 19 10.46 -13.07 18.92
CA TYR A 19 11.81 -13.06 19.52
C TYR A 19 12.51 -14.36 19.17
N THR A 20 13.71 -14.24 18.64
CA THR A 20 14.52 -15.38 18.25
C THR A 20 15.95 -15.26 18.78
N LYS A 21 16.68 -16.36 18.76
CA LYS A 21 18.11 -16.33 19.01
C LYS A 21 18.82 -15.68 17.83
N GLY A 22 19.80 -14.80 18.11
CA GLY A 22 20.59 -14.18 17.04
C GLY A 22 21.36 -15.22 16.23
N THR A 23 21.57 -14.94 14.96
CA THR A 23 22.35 -15.76 14.03
C THR A 23 23.82 -15.38 14.05
N GLY A 24 24.71 -16.35 13.79
CA GLY A 24 26.15 -16.14 13.70
C GLY A 24 26.96 -16.49 14.96
N ALA A 25 28.29 -16.40 14.84
CA ALA A 25 29.23 -16.63 15.92
C ALA A 25 29.08 -15.58 17.02
N GLY A 26 28.48 -15.94 18.12
CA GLY A 26 28.31 -15.07 19.28
C GLY A 26 28.59 -15.77 20.57
N GLY A 27 28.91 -15.00 21.60
CA GLY A 27 29.16 -15.52 22.93
C GLY A 27 27.96 -16.27 23.53
N GLN A 28 28.18 -16.88 24.69
CA GLN A 28 27.22 -17.73 25.38
C GLN A 28 25.86 -17.06 25.64
N LYS A 29 25.83 -15.74 25.85
CA LYS A 29 24.61 -14.96 26.04
C LYS A 29 23.73 -14.92 24.75
N ARG A 30 24.37 -14.83 23.59
CA ARG A 30 23.67 -14.82 22.29
C ARG A 30 22.99 -16.16 21.98
N ASN A 31 23.62 -17.25 22.41
CA ASN A 31 23.11 -18.60 22.23
C ASN A 31 22.00 -19.00 23.22
N LYS A 32 21.95 -18.34 24.38
CA LYS A 32 21.02 -18.65 25.48
C LYS A 32 19.80 -17.71 25.53
N THR A 33 19.92 -16.49 25.05
CA THR A 33 18.85 -15.48 25.10
C THR A 33 18.29 -15.15 23.71
N SER A 34 16.95 -15.12 23.59
CA SER A 34 16.25 -14.69 22.39
C SER A 34 16.28 -13.16 22.30
N SER A 35 17.45 -12.58 22.00
CA SER A 35 17.63 -11.13 21.91
C SER A 35 17.30 -10.54 20.54
N ALA A 36 17.29 -11.37 19.49
CA ALA A 36 16.88 -10.93 18.15
C ALA A 36 15.37 -10.71 18.09
N VAL A 37 14.96 -9.62 17.47
CA VAL A 37 13.58 -9.17 17.45
C VAL A 37 13.07 -8.98 16.02
N HIS A 38 11.92 -9.54 15.75
CA HIS A 38 11.12 -9.28 14.56
C HIS A 38 9.93 -8.41 14.91
N CYS A 39 9.68 -7.41 14.10
CA CYS A 39 8.52 -6.51 14.21
C CYS A 39 7.74 -6.54 12.91
N THR A 40 6.44 -6.85 12.97
CA THR A 40 5.57 -6.82 11.81
C THR A 40 4.39 -5.91 12.09
N HIS A 41 4.26 -4.84 11.30
CA HIS A 41 3.12 -3.93 11.39
C HIS A 41 1.90 -4.57 10.75
N ARG A 42 0.84 -4.81 11.53
CA ARG A 42 -0.34 -5.58 11.11
C ARG A 42 -1.07 -4.97 9.91
N ALA A 43 -1.29 -3.66 9.92
CA ALA A 43 -2.07 -2.99 8.89
C ALA A 43 -1.36 -2.92 7.53
N SER A 44 -0.03 -2.73 7.50
CA SER A 44 0.74 -2.63 6.25
C SER A 44 1.41 -3.93 5.83
N GLY A 45 1.64 -4.85 6.77
CA GLY A 45 2.48 -6.03 6.57
C GLY A 45 3.98 -5.74 6.53
N ALA A 46 4.39 -4.51 6.82
CA ALA A 46 5.79 -4.13 6.87
C ALA A 46 6.53 -4.87 7.98
N HIS A 47 7.76 -5.30 7.70
CA HIS A 47 8.57 -6.09 8.61
C HIS A 47 9.93 -5.44 8.88
N GLY A 48 10.37 -5.47 10.13
CA GLY A 48 11.69 -5.08 10.55
C GLY A 48 12.34 -6.15 11.45
N TYR A 49 13.64 -6.27 11.37
CA TYR A 49 14.42 -7.22 12.15
C TYR A 49 15.68 -6.59 12.71
N SER A 50 16.02 -6.93 13.95
CA SER A 50 17.29 -6.52 14.56
C SER A 50 17.85 -7.57 15.50
N GLU A 51 19.17 -7.78 15.40
CA GLU A 51 19.99 -8.56 16.30
C GLU A 51 21.30 -7.84 16.66
N ALA A 52 21.37 -6.54 16.40
CA ALA A 52 22.60 -5.75 16.49
C ALA A 52 23.12 -5.59 17.93
N SER A 53 22.23 -5.62 18.93
CA SER A 53 22.56 -5.45 20.32
C SER A 53 22.36 -6.74 21.12
N ARG A 54 23.05 -6.82 22.27
CA ARG A 54 22.78 -7.85 23.30
C ARG A 54 21.49 -7.57 24.08
N SER A 55 21.00 -6.35 24.02
CA SER A 55 19.75 -5.91 24.64
C SER A 55 18.56 -6.17 23.74
N GLN A 56 17.62 -6.98 24.21
CA GLN A 56 16.36 -7.22 23.52
C GLN A 56 15.56 -5.92 23.33
N LEU A 57 15.59 -5.00 24.30
CA LEU A 57 14.92 -3.71 24.22
C LEU A 57 15.50 -2.83 23.13
N ASP A 58 16.80 -2.77 22.98
CA ASP A 58 17.45 -2.00 21.92
C ASP A 58 17.15 -2.58 20.54
N ASN A 59 17.19 -3.91 20.43
CA ASN A 59 16.80 -4.60 19.19
C ASN A 59 15.32 -4.38 18.84
N LYS A 60 14.44 -4.30 19.85
CA LYS A 60 13.03 -3.97 19.67
C LYS A 60 12.85 -2.58 19.07
N ARG A 61 13.55 -1.58 19.60
CA ARG A 61 13.54 -0.20 19.07
C ARG A 61 14.08 -0.14 17.64
N ASP A 62 15.20 -0.82 17.39
CA ASP A 62 15.83 -0.85 16.08
C ASP A 62 14.98 -1.59 15.04
N ALA A 63 14.38 -2.72 15.39
CA ALA A 63 13.45 -3.46 14.53
C ALA A 63 12.23 -2.61 14.17
N PHE A 64 11.68 -1.86 15.12
CA PHE A 64 10.57 -0.93 14.86
C PHE A 64 10.99 0.18 13.90
N ALA A 65 12.15 0.79 14.10
CA ALA A 65 12.67 1.82 13.20
C ALA A 65 12.92 1.29 11.78
N LYS A 66 13.46 0.09 11.64
CA LYS A 66 13.66 -0.58 10.36
C LYS A 66 12.33 -0.89 9.67
N MET A 67 11.34 -1.37 10.40
CA MET A 67 9.97 -1.58 9.87
C MET A 67 9.38 -0.28 9.32
N ALA A 68 9.48 0.82 10.09
CA ALA A 68 8.96 2.12 9.69
C ALA A 68 9.69 2.74 8.47
N ASN A 69 10.92 2.35 8.21
CA ASN A 69 11.70 2.80 7.06
C ASN A 69 11.48 1.96 5.79
N THR A 70 10.70 0.88 5.85
CA THR A 70 10.38 0.09 4.66
C THR A 70 9.47 0.88 3.69
N GLU A 71 9.62 0.63 2.39
CA GLU A 71 8.74 1.24 1.39
C GLU A 71 7.29 0.81 1.56
N VAL A 72 7.05 -0.42 2.02
CA VAL A 72 5.71 -0.95 2.32
C VAL A 72 5.03 -0.09 3.39
N PHE A 73 5.74 0.19 4.49
CA PHE A 73 5.20 1.04 5.56
C PHE A 73 4.99 2.49 5.10
N LYS A 74 5.93 3.06 4.39
CA LYS A 74 5.85 4.43 3.87
C LYS A 74 4.67 4.60 2.92
N LYS A 75 4.43 3.63 2.04
CA LYS A 75 3.28 3.61 1.13
C LYS A 75 1.97 3.56 1.91
N TRP A 76 1.85 2.62 2.84
CA TRP A 76 0.68 2.53 3.72
C TRP A 76 0.45 3.82 4.49
N HIS A 77 1.50 4.41 5.06
CA HIS A 77 1.44 5.65 5.82
C HIS A 77 0.89 6.81 4.98
N ARG A 78 1.37 6.97 3.75
CA ARG A 78 0.86 7.99 2.82
C ARG A 78 -0.63 7.77 2.51
N MET A 79 -1.04 6.53 2.27
CA MET A 79 -2.44 6.19 2.01
C MET A 79 -3.33 6.46 3.23
N GLU A 80 -2.85 6.13 4.42
CA GLU A 80 -3.61 6.36 5.65
C GLU A 80 -3.77 7.87 5.96
N VAL A 81 -2.73 8.66 5.72
CA VAL A 81 -2.81 10.13 5.80
C VAL A 81 -3.85 10.67 4.80
N ALA A 82 -3.80 10.24 3.55
CA ALA A 82 -4.75 10.65 2.51
C ALA A 82 -6.19 10.28 2.88
N ARG A 83 -6.41 9.09 3.40
CA ARG A 83 -7.72 8.61 3.86
C ARG A 83 -8.27 9.47 5.01
N ARG A 84 -7.46 9.76 6.02
CA ARG A 84 -7.87 10.53 7.19
C ARG A 84 -8.06 12.01 6.92
N THR A 85 -7.36 12.57 5.97
CA THR A 85 -7.50 13.98 5.57
C THR A 85 -8.59 14.21 4.53
N GLY A 86 -9.19 13.16 3.98
CA GLY A 86 -10.19 13.25 2.91
C GLY A 86 -9.62 13.56 1.53
N VAL A 87 -8.30 13.68 1.40
CA VAL A 87 -7.62 13.93 0.11
C VAL A 87 -7.89 12.80 -0.90
N GLU A 88 -8.03 11.56 -0.42
CA GLU A 88 -8.37 10.41 -1.25
C GLU A 88 -9.68 10.63 -2.02
N ALA A 89 -10.73 11.12 -1.35
CA ALA A 89 -12.02 11.40 -1.98
C ALA A 89 -11.91 12.49 -3.05
N ILE A 90 -11.11 13.54 -2.79
CA ILE A 90 -10.87 14.62 -3.75
C ILE A 90 -10.13 14.11 -4.99
N VAL A 91 -9.09 13.30 -4.80
CA VAL A 91 -8.32 12.69 -5.89
C VAL A 91 -9.20 11.75 -6.70
N GLN A 92 -10.01 10.92 -6.06
CA GLN A 92 -10.93 10.00 -6.72
C GLN A 92 -11.95 10.75 -7.58
N ALA A 93 -12.57 11.80 -7.05
CA ALA A 93 -13.52 12.63 -7.79
C ALA A 93 -12.86 13.28 -9.02
N LYS A 94 -11.62 13.75 -8.90
CA LYS A 94 -10.88 14.32 -10.00
C LYS A 94 -10.55 13.29 -11.08
N VAL A 95 -10.11 12.09 -10.67
CA VAL A 95 -9.84 10.98 -11.60
C VAL A 95 -11.12 10.59 -12.36
N GLU A 96 -12.23 10.45 -11.67
CA GLU A 96 -13.53 10.14 -12.33
C GLU A 96 -13.94 11.23 -13.32
N GLN A 97 -13.74 12.50 -12.98
CA GLN A 97 -14.02 13.61 -13.88
C GLN A 97 -13.15 13.57 -15.15
N GLU A 98 -11.86 13.27 -15.00
CA GLU A 98 -10.95 13.13 -16.15
C GLU A 98 -11.28 11.89 -16.99
N MET A 99 -11.65 10.78 -16.36
CA MET A 99 -12.03 9.55 -17.06
C MET A 99 -13.31 9.72 -17.92
N ARG A 100 -14.25 10.57 -17.49
CA ARG A 100 -15.44 10.91 -18.29
C ARG A 100 -15.13 11.64 -19.60
N LYS A 101 -13.97 12.29 -19.68
CA LYS A 101 -13.50 12.98 -20.89
C LYS A 101 -12.82 12.03 -21.88
N VAL A 102 -12.43 10.84 -21.44
CA VAL A 102 -11.75 9.87 -22.29
C VAL A 102 -12.77 9.18 -23.18
N LYS A 103 -12.52 9.25 -24.48
CA LYS A 103 -13.31 8.52 -25.48
C LYS A 103 -12.61 7.21 -25.81
N TYR A 104 -13.38 6.15 -25.84
CA TYR A 104 -12.92 4.84 -26.24
C TYR A 104 -13.46 4.49 -27.61
N GLU A 105 -12.59 4.12 -28.52
CA GLU A 105 -12.94 3.74 -29.88
C GLU A 105 -12.43 2.33 -30.16
N VAL A 106 -13.26 1.51 -30.73
CA VAL A 106 -12.92 0.16 -31.18
C VAL A 106 -13.04 0.07 -32.67
N ARG A 107 -12.06 -0.56 -33.33
CA ARG A 107 -12.08 -0.81 -34.77
C ARG A 107 -12.85 -2.09 -35.07
N VAL A 108 -14.01 -1.95 -35.71
CA VAL A 108 -14.85 -3.06 -36.15
C VAL A 108 -15.07 -2.94 -37.66
N ASP A 109 -14.81 -4.00 -38.40
CA ASP A 109 -14.98 -4.04 -39.85
C ASP A 109 -14.35 -2.84 -40.61
N GLN A 110 -13.10 -2.48 -40.18
CA GLN A 110 -12.33 -1.35 -40.71
C GLN A 110 -12.87 0.06 -40.36
N VAL A 111 -13.90 0.16 -39.52
CA VAL A 111 -14.47 1.42 -39.03
C VAL A 111 -14.24 1.62 -37.55
N TRP A 112 -13.84 2.83 -37.16
CA TRP A 112 -13.71 3.20 -35.74
C TRP A 112 -15.08 3.54 -35.16
N ARG A 113 -15.42 2.92 -34.03
CA ARG A 113 -16.71 3.17 -33.35
C ARG A 113 -16.43 3.53 -31.89
N GLU A 114 -17.12 4.56 -31.40
CA GLU A 114 -17.07 4.97 -30.01
C GLU A 114 -17.76 3.94 -29.11
N VAL A 115 -17.11 3.55 -28.03
CA VAL A 115 -17.57 2.52 -27.09
C VAL A 115 -17.64 3.11 -25.70
N ASP A 116 -18.71 2.83 -24.98
CA ASP A 116 -18.77 3.11 -23.56
C ASP A 116 -17.99 2.03 -22.79
N PRO A 117 -16.96 2.40 -22.02
CA PRO A 117 -16.13 1.44 -21.29
C PRO A 117 -16.92 0.60 -20.29
N ILE A 118 -18.05 1.10 -19.77
CA ILE A 118 -18.89 0.38 -18.82
C ILE A 118 -19.48 -0.89 -19.46
N HIS A 119 -19.84 -0.83 -20.71
CA HIS A 119 -20.41 -1.99 -21.43
C HIS A 119 -19.35 -3.03 -21.85
N MET A 120 -18.07 -2.68 -21.85
CA MET A 120 -17.00 -3.61 -22.18
C MET A 120 -16.61 -4.53 -21.00
N VAL A 121 -16.94 -4.14 -19.78
CA VAL A 121 -16.49 -4.82 -18.55
C VAL A 121 -17.49 -5.87 -18.05
N GLU A 122 -18.78 -5.71 -18.35
CA GLU A 122 -19.83 -6.58 -17.78
C GLU A 122 -19.84 -8.01 -18.34
N ASP A 123 -19.62 -8.19 -19.65
CA ASP A 123 -19.49 -9.53 -20.25
C ASP A 123 -18.93 -9.42 -21.68
N PRO A 124 -17.64 -9.72 -21.90
CA PRO A 124 -17.02 -9.58 -23.22
C PRO A 124 -17.65 -10.51 -24.29
N ASP A 125 -18.26 -11.64 -23.87
CA ASP A 125 -18.89 -12.57 -24.81
C ASP A 125 -20.30 -12.16 -25.23
N LYS A 126 -20.92 -11.24 -24.49
CA LYS A 126 -22.25 -10.69 -24.81
C LYS A 126 -22.21 -9.29 -25.42
N PHE A 127 -21.03 -8.80 -25.72
CA PHE A 127 -20.88 -7.47 -26.30
C PHE A 127 -21.48 -7.41 -27.71
N ASP A 128 -22.55 -6.64 -27.84
CA ASP A 128 -23.23 -6.46 -29.12
C ASP A 128 -22.63 -5.27 -29.88
N VAL A 129 -21.83 -5.58 -30.87
CA VAL A 129 -21.12 -4.63 -31.73
C VAL A 129 -22.09 -3.72 -32.51
N SER A 130 -23.34 -4.16 -32.74
CA SER A 130 -24.35 -3.39 -33.46
C SER A 130 -24.81 -2.13 -32.72
N LYS A 131 -24.59 -2.08 -31.40
CA LYS A 131 -24.98 -0.95 -30.54
C LYS A 131 -23.92 0.15 -30.47
N LEU A 132 -22.78 -0.02 -31.12
CA LEU A 132 -21.73 1.00 -31.16
C LEU A 132 -22.13 2.14 -32.10
N LYS A 133 -21.95 3.37 -31.62
CA LYS A 133 -22.12 4.56 -32.46
C LYS A 133 -20.92 4.70 -33.38
N ASP A 134 -21.21 5.11 -34.64
CA ASP A 134 -20.10 5.41 -35.55
C ASP A 134 -19.35 6.65 -35.08
N ALA A 135 -18.01 6.51 -34.95
CA ALA A 135 -17.14 7.59 -34.50
C ALA A 135 -16.87 8.68 -35.55
N SER A 136 -17.41 8.50 -36.76
CA SER A 136 -17.25 9.42 -37.89
C SER A 136 -18.46 10.37 -37.98
N ASN A 137 -18.44 11.41 -37.17
CA ASN A 137 -19.25 12.63 -37.38
C ASN A 137 -18.40 13.85 -37.09
#